data_e600800cb78830b7e4de5e893bd0e355
#
_entry.id   e600800cb78830b7e4de5e893bd0e355
#
_cell.length_a   1.000
_cell.length_b   1.000
_cell.length_c   1.000
_cell.angle_alpha   90.00
_cell.angle_beta   90.00
_cell.angle_gamma   90.00
#
_symmetry.space_group_name_H-M   'P 1'
#
loop_
_entity.id
_entity.type
_entity.pdbx_description
1 polymer ?
#
loop_
_entity_poly.entity_id
_entity_poly.type
_entity_poly.pdbx_seq_one_letter_code
_entity_poly.pdbx_strand_id
1 'polypeptide(L)'
;MHPHDLDARDEAFISDVIPLMDVLYDDYFRCETELEAEVPAGPVLFVANHNGMTGTPDMFCHMTAFWRRYSPRRIGYGLMHDVPFSVPAAGAWLNAAGALAANPENGRLALERGAAVLVFPGGDVDACKPFRDRYRVGRRGFVRLALREQVPIMPVVSAGAHESLFLFTDGKGIAQRLGLDRRFRSNVAPIGFAFPYGLVLGVPFPHLPPPVKIHTRILAPMRFGLPPSAADDPGIVEQVYTSVVEAMRTAMNEIRQAGRHGLVPASDRAAVVRRARSWLGGLLPVRDRGASPRDDWDERGIA
;
A
#
# COMPACT_ATOMS: atom_id res chain seq x y z
N MET A 1 10.17 -5.80 -25.10
CA MET A 1 9.11 -6.43 -24.31
C MET A 1 7.98 -5.40 -24.17
N HIS A 2 6.77 -5.77 -24.53
CA HIS A 2 5.65 -4.84 -24.53
C HIS A 2 4.95 -4.85 -23.14
N PRO A 3 4.55 -3.71 -22.56
CA PRO A 3 3.83 -3.65 -21.29
C PRO A 3 2.40 -4.25 -21.36
N HIS A 4 2.06 -4.88 -22.47
CA HIS A 4 0.80 -5.55 -22.77
C HIS A 4 0.97 -7.06 -23.00
N ASP A 5 2.17 -7.59 -22.78
CA ASP A 5 2.49 -9.00 -23.03
C ASP A 5 2.11 -9.87 -21.82
N LEU A 6 0.94 -10.48 -21.89
CA LEU A 6 0.47 -11.39 -20.86
C LEU A 6 1.30 -12.68 -20.79
N ASP A 7 1.99 -13.05 -21.88
CA ASP A 7 2.79 -14.26 -21.95
C ASP A 7 4.20 -14.07 -21.38
N ALA A 8 4.58 -12.82 -21.06
CA ALA A 8 5.85 -12.52 -20.44
C ALA A 8 5.93 -12.89 -18.94
N ARG A 9 4.78 -13.23 -18.31
CA ARG A 9 4.75 -13.73 -16.93
C ARG A 9 5.44 -15.09 -16.87
N ASP A 10 6.37 -15.24 -15.91
CA ASP A 10 7.22 -16.42 -15.78
C ASP A 10 7.10 -17.04 -14.38
N GLU A 11 6.60 -18.27 -14.31
CA GLU A 11 6.41 -19.00 -13.04
C GLU A 11 7.73 -19.37 -12.37
N ALA A 12 8.75 -19.71 -13.16
CA ALA A 12 10.07 -20.05 -12.62
C ALA A 12 10.70 -18.80 -12.00
N PHE A 13 10.67 -17.68 -12.73
CA PHE A 13 11.11 -16.39 -12.20
C PHE A 13 10.40 -16.00 -10.91
N ILE A 14 9.07 -16.13 -10.84
CA ILE A 14 8.30 -15.85 -9.64
C ILE A 14 8.76 -16.75 -8.48
N SER A 15 8.96 -18.04 -8.74
CA SER A 15 9.45 -18.99 -7.75
C SER A 15 10.83 -18.60 -7.19
N ASP A 16 11.72 -18.12 -8.06
CA ASP A 16 13.08 -17.71 -7.68
C ASP A 16 13.10 -16.41 -6.86
N VAL A 17 12.14 -15.50 -7.08
CA VAL A 17 12.09 -14.23 -6.33
C VAL A 17 11.32 -14.33 -5.02
N ILE A 18 10.46 -15.34 -4.82
CA ILE A 18 9.69 -15.51 -3.58
C ILE A 18 10.55 -15.45 -2.32
N PRO A 19 11.72 -16.11 -2.20
CA PRO A 19 12.53 -16.05 -0.98
C PRO A 19 12.98 -14.62 -0.62
N LEU A 20 13.28 -13.78 -1.63
CA LEU A 20 13.59 -12.37 -1.41
C LEU A 20 12.36 -11.58 -0.98
N MET A 21 11.22 -11.85 -1.61
CA MET A 21 9.95 -11.23 -1.25
C MET A 21 9.52 -11.62 0.17
N ASP A 22 9.83 -12.85 0.62
CA ASP A 22 9.57 -13.31 1.97
C ASP A 22 10.33 -12.48 3.02
N VAL A 23 11.61 -12.18 2.79
CA VAL A 23 12.40 -11.29 3.66
C VAL A 23 11.77 -9.89 3.74
N LEU A 24 11.34 -9.34 2.60
CA LEU A 24 10.66 -8.05 2.58
C LEU A 24 9.33 -8.10 3.33
N TYR A 25 8.59 -9.17 3.17
CA TYR A 25 7.28 -9.36 3.78
C TYR A 25 7.37 -9.57 5.30
N ASP A 26 8.19 -10.53 5.75
CA ASP A 26 8.23 -10.96 7.16
C ASP A 26 9.12 -10.05 8.02
N ASP A 27 10.32 -9.71 7.52
CA ASP A 27 11.33 -9.04 8.33
C ASP A 27 11.34 -7.52 8.12
N TYR A 28 11.26 -7.07 6.88
CA TYR A 28 11.39 -5.64 6.59
C TYR A 28 10.08 -4.88 6.82
N PHE A 29 9.00 -5.26 6.14
CA PHE A 29 7.69 -4.62 6.28
C PHE A 29 6.81 -5.29 7.32
N ARG A 30 7.18 -6.44 7.85
CA ARG A 30 6.45 -7.18 8.89
C ARG A 30 4.95 -7.24 8.59
N CYS A 31 4.65 -7.63 7.34
CA CYS A 31 3.30 -7.61 6.79
C CYS A 31 2.39 -8.60 7.51
N GLU A 32 1.17 -8.19 7.78
CA GLU A 32 0.07 -9.06 8.20
C GLU A 32 -1.02 -8.97 7.15
N THR A 33 -1.45 -10.11 6.61
CA THR A 33 -2.56 -10.15 5.65
C THR A 33 -3.69 -11.01 6.20
N GLU A 34 -4.85 -10.38 6.41
CA GLU A 34 -6.10 -11.03 6.80
C GLU A 34 -6.95 -11.29 5.55
N LEU A 35 -7.56 -12.45 5.47
CA LEU A 35 -8.46 -12.83 4.39
C LEU A 35 -9.84 -13.17 4.97
N GLU A 36 -10.86 -12.39 4.64
CA GLU A 36 -12.22 -12.60 5.16
C GLU A 36 -12.95 -13.79 4.52
N ALA A 37 -12.60 -14.11 3.28
CA ALA A 37 -13.17 -15.25 2.56
C ALA A 37 -12.18 -15.79 1.54
N GLU A 38 -12.34 -17.06 1.16
CA GLU A 38 -11.51 -17.67 0.12
C GLU A 38 -11.66 -16.94 -1.23
N VAL A 39 -10.53 -16.78 -1.91
CA VAL A 39 -10.51 -16.19 -3.24
C VAL A 39 -11.16 -17.16 -4.23
N PRO A 40 -12.16 -16.75 -5.00
CA PRO A 40 -12.82 -17.59 -6.00
C PRO A 40 -11.81 -18.28 -6.94
N ALA A 41 -12.06 -19.51 -7.31
CA ALA A 41 -11.16 -20.29 -8.18
C ALA A 41 -11.00 -19.70 -9.59
N GLY A 42 -12.03 -19.01 -10.11
CA GLY A 42 -12.01 -18.35 -11.41
C GLY A 42 -11.44 -16.93 -11.37
N PRO A 43 -11.71 -16.13 -12.42
CA PRO A 43 -11.23 -14.76 -12.50
C PRO A 43 -11.82 -13.90 -11.38
N VAL A 44 -11.02 -12.97 -10.87
CA VAL A 44 -11.38 -12.08 -9.76
C VAL A 44 -10.66 -10.75 -9.91
N LEU A 45 -11.32 -9.67 -9.57
CA LEU A 45 -10.75 -8.33 -9.58
C LEU A 45 -10.49 -7.86 -8.15
N PHE A 46 -9.22 -7.81 -7.76
CA PHE A 46 -8.78 -7.17 -6.52
C PHE A 46 -8.71 -5.66 -6.70
N VAL A 47 -9.36 -4.92 -5.83
CA VAL A 47 -9.43 -3.45 -5.87
C VAL A 47 -8.82 -2.90 -4.60
N ALA A 48 -7.64 -2.29 -4.71
CA ALA A 48 -6.85 -1.86 -3.57
C ALA A 48 -6.70 -0.33 -3.47
N ASN A 49 -6.54 0.19 -2.25
CA ASN A 49 -6.00 1.52 -2.01
C ASN A 49 -4.48 1.49 -2.21
N HIS A 50 -3.89 2.62 -2.62
CA HIS A 50 -2.48 2.71 -2.95
C HIS A 50 -1.72 3.64 -2.00
N ASN A 51 -0.53 3.19 -1.55
CA ASN A 51 0.29 3.92 -0.59
C ASN A 51 1.79 3.77 -0.90
N GLY A 52 2.60 4.69 -0.36
CA GLY A 52 4.05 4.54 -0.37
C GLY A 52 4.74 4.94 -1.66
N MET A 53 4.08 5.69 -2.53
CA MET A 53 4.62 6.26 -3.78
C MET A 53 5.32 5.21 -4.66
N THR A 54 6.54 5.47 -5.14
CA THR A 54 7.30 4.59 -6.05
C THR A 54 7.80 3.31 -5.40
N GLY A 55 7.98 3.29 -4.09
CA GLY A 55 8.37 2.08 -3.37
C GLY A 55 7.23 1.07 -3.20
N THR A 56 5.99 1.51 -3.38
CA THR A 56 4.74 0.71 -3.35
C THR A 56 4.77 -0.53 -2.46
N PRO A 57 5.14 -0.40 -1.16
CA PRO A 57 5.32 -1.57 -0.30
C PRO A 57 4.03 -2.37 -0.09
N ASP A 58 2.87 -1.72 -0.16
CA ASP A 58 1.55 -2.35 -0.13
C ASP A 58 1.34 -3.33 -1.30
N MET A 59 1.80 -2.98 -2.49
CA MET A 59 1.72 -3.85 -3.67
C MET A 59 2.59 -5.11 -3.48
N PHE A 60 3.83 -4.94 -3.01
CA PHE A 60 4.73 -6.08 -2.77
C PHE A 60 4.19 -7.00 -1.68
N CYS A 61 3.67 -6.45 -0.58
CA CYS A 61 3.06 -7.25 0.47
C CYS A 61 1.84 -8.03 -0.03
N HIS A 62 0.97 -7.40 -0.83
CA HIS A 62 -0.19 -8.07 -1.40
C HIS A 62 0.20 -9.18 -2.38
N MET A 63 1.13 -8.89 -3.28
CA MET A 63 1.64 -9.86 -4.26
C MET A 63 2.29 -11.07 -3.58
N THR A 64 3.14 -10.85 -2.59
CA THR A 64 3.78 -11.92 -1.82
C THR A 64 2.76 -12.78 -1.09
N ALA A 65 1.78 -12.17 -0.41
CA ALA A 65 0.70 -12.89 0.26
C ALA A 65 -0.10 -13.77 -0.72
N PHE A 66 -0.38 -13.25 -1.92
CA PHE A 66 -1.07 -14.01 -2.98
C PHE A 66 -0.24 -15.21 -3.43
N TRP A 67 1.04 -15.03 -3.75
CA TRP A 67 1.92 -16.12 -4.19
C TRP A 67 2.12 -17.19 -3.12
N ARG A 68 2.31 -16.80 -1.86
CA ARG A 68 2.41 -17.74 -0.74
C ARG A 68 1.18 -18.64 -0.60
N ARG A 69 -0.01 -18.05 -0.77
CA ARG A 69 -1.25 -18.79 -0.58
C ARG A 69 -1.64 -19.65 -1.77
N TYR A 70 -1.45 -19.13 -2.98
CA TYR A 70 -2.02 -19.73 -4.20
C TYR A 70 -0.97 -20.32 -5.15
N SER A 71 0.31 -20.27 -4.80
CA SER A 71 1.42 -20.69 -5.67
C SER A 71 1.60 -19.79 -6.91
N PRO A 72 2.80 -19.73 -7.48
CA PRO A 72 3.05 -19.05 -8.75
C PRO A 72 2.21 -19.59 -9.92
N ARG A 73 1.73 -20.84 -9.82
CA ARG A 73 0.88 -21.48 -10.86
C ARG A 73 -0.47 -20.80 -11.02
N ARG A 74 -1.05 -20.25 -9.95
CA ARG A 74 -2.26 -19.45 -10.09
C ARG A 74 -1.94 -18.15 -10.78
N ILE A 75 -2.56 -17.93 -11.94
CA ILE A 75 -2.29 -16.74 -12.75
C ILE A 75 -2.78 -15.50 -12.02
N GLY A 76 -1.88 -14.56 -11.79
CA GLY A 76 -2.18 -13.25 -11.22
C GLY A 76 -1.44 -12.17 -11.98
N TYR A 77 -2.13 -11.05 -12.25
CA TYR A 77 -1.57 -9.86 -12.87
C TYR A 77 -1.84 -8.61 -12.03
N GLY A 78 -0.87 -7.69 -12.03
CA GLY A 78 -1.03 -6.36 -11.44
C GLY A 78 -1.06 -5.29 -12.53
N LEU A 79 -2.09 -4.43 -12.53
CA LEU A 79 -2.16 -3.29 -13.44
C LEU A 79 -1.43 -2.09 -12.83
N MET A 80 -0.40 -1.59 -13.50
CA MET A 80 0.44 -0.50 -13.02
C MET A 80 0.70 0.57 -14.07
N HIS A 81 1.27 1.70 -13.64
CA HIS A 81 1.60 2.82 -14.52
C HIS A 81 2.65 2.44 -15.56
N ASP A 82 2.60 3.07 -16.74
CA ASP A 82 3.47 2.74 -17.90
C ASP A 82 4.94 3.11 -17.67
N VAL A 83 5.21 4.13 -16.87
CA VAL A 83 6.56 4.69 -16.67
C VAL A 83 7.61 3.66 -16.24
N PRO A 84 7.35 2.74 -15.28
CA PRO A 84 8.33 1.73 -14.91
C PRO A 84 8.75 0.80 -16.05
N PHE A 85 7.88 0.56 -17.02
CA PHE A 85 8.19 -0.26 -18.20
C PHE A 85 9.12 0.45 -19.20
N SER A 86 9.30 1.77 -19.10
CA SER A 86 10.23 2.51 -19.94
C SER A 86 11.71 2.25 -19.59
N VAL A 87 11.98 1.69 -18.41
CA VAL A 87 13.31 1.25 -17.99
C VAL A 87 13.46 -0.24 -18.34
N PRO A 88 14.30 -0.62 -19.33
CA PRO A 88 14.28 -1.98 -19.89
C PRO A 88 14.45 -3.10 -18.87
N ALA A 89 15.41 -3.00 -17.96
CA ALA A 89 15.63 -4.02 -16.93
C ALA A 89 14.46 -4.09 -15.92
N ALA A 90 13.92 -2.96 -15.51
CA ALA A 90 12.75 -2.90 -14.63
C ALA A 90 11.50 -3.44 -15.34
N GLY A 91 11.28 -3.05 -16.59
CA GLY A 91 10.17 -3.54 -17.41
C GLY A 91 10.19 -5.05 -17.60
N ALA A 92 11.36 -5.63 -17.86
CA ALA A 92 11.53 -7.08 -17.97
C ALA A 92 11.19 -7.80 -16.67
N TRP A 93 11.70 -7.31 -15.55
CA TRP A 93 11.43 -7.84 -14.22
C TRP A 93 9.93 -7.77 -13.87
N LEU A 94 9.32 -6.62 -14.12
CA LEU A 94 7.90 -6.39 -13.86
C LEU A 94 7.00 -7.31 -14.69
N ASN A 95 7.28 -7.46 -15.99
CA ASN A 95 6.52 -8.35 -16.86
C ASN A 95 6.65 -9.80 -16.41
N ALA A 96 7.86 -10.27 -16.07
CA ALA A 96 8.08 -11.62 -15.57
C ALA A 96 7.33 -11.87 -14.24
N ALA A 97 7.20 -10.84 -13.39
CA ALA A 97 6.39 -10.90 -12.17
C ALA A 97 4.86 -10.81 -12.41
N GLY A 98 4.41 -10.59 -13.65
CA GLY A 98 3.00 -10.47 -14.01
C GLY A 98 2.44 -9.05 -13.94
N ALA A 99 3.29 -8.02 -14.02
CA ALA A 99 2.80 -6.65 -14.15
C ALA A 99 2.43 -6.32 -15.60
N LEU A 100 1.32 -5.60 -15.78
CA LEU A 100 0.81 -5.12 -17.08
C LEU A 100 0.52 -3.62 -16.99
N ALA A 101 0.60 -2.93 -18.12
CA ALA A 101 0.20 -1.52 -18.16
C ALA A 101 -1.29 -1.36 -17.83
N ALA A 102 -1.61 -0.37 -16.99
CA ALA A 102 -2.96 -0.10 -16.53
C ALA A 102 -3.83 0.51 -17.63
N ASN A 103 -4.56 -0.33 -18.33
CA ASN A 103 -5.61 0.03 -19.26
C ASN A 103 -6.75 -1.01 -19.24
N PRO A 104 -7.96 -0.66 -19.72
CA PRO A 104 -9.10 -1.57 -19.69
C PRO A 104 -8.88 -2.87 -20.47
N GLU A 105 -8.15 -2.81 -21.57
CA GLU A 105 -7.92 -3.96 -22.45
C GLU A 105 -7.04 -5.02 -21.79
N ASN A 106 -5.94 -4.62 -21.17
CA ASN A 106 -5.10 -5.55 -20.41
C ASN A 106 -5.85 -6.20 -19.24
N GLY A 107 -6.69 -5.41 -18.54
CA GLY A 107 -7.54 -5.96 -17.50
C GLY A 107 -8.53 -7.00 -18.03
N ARG A 108 -9.18 -6.71 -19.15
CA ARG A 108 -10.12 -7.62 -19.82
C ARG A 108 -9.42 -8.92 -20.23
N LEU A 109 -8.33 -8.82 -20.99
CA LEU A 109 -7.58 -9.99 -21.48
C LEU A 109 -7.06 -10.87 -20.34
N ALA A 110 -6.61 -10.26 -19.23
CA ALA A 110 -6.15 -10.99 -18.05
C ALA A 110 -7.31 -11.76 -17.39
N LEU A 111 -8.48 -11.12 -17.23
CA LEU A 111 -9.67 -11.76 -16.67
C LEU A 111 -10.20 -12.88 -17.56
N GLU A 112 -10.22 -12.71 -18.88
CA GLU A 112 -10.58 -13.76 -19.84
C GLU A 112 -9.67 -15.00 -19.76
N ARG A 113 -8.40 -14.83 -19.38
CA ARG A 113 -7.49 -15.95 -19.09
C ARG A 113 -7.77 -16.64 -17.74
N GLY A 114 -8.80 -16.22 -17.02
CA GLY A 114 -9.14 -16.77 -15.71
C GLY A 114 -8.26 -16.24 -14.57
N ALA A 115 -7.52 -15.17 -14.80
CA ALA A 115 -6.56 -14.66 -13.86
C ALA A 115 -7.21 -13.86 -12.70
N ALA A 116 -6.47 -13.78 -11.59
CA ALA A 116 -6.67 -12.78 -10.56
C ALA A 116 -5.99 -11.47 -10.98
N VAL A 117 -6.73 -10.35 -10.99
CA VAL A 117 -6.21 -9.05 -11.44
C VAL A 117 -6.26 -8.04 -10.31
N LEU A 118 -5.11 -7.44 -9.98
CA LEU A 118 -5.00 -6.39 -8.98
C LEU A 118 -4.99 -5.02 -9.64
N VAL A 119 -5.85 -4.13 -9.16
CA VAL A 119 -5.93 -2.74 -9.61
C VAL A 119 -5.90 -1.76 -8.44
N PHE A 120 -5.29 -0.60 -8.68
CA PHE A 120 -5.26 0.55 -7.77
C PHE A 120 -5.98 1.74 -8.42
N PRO A 121 -7.30 1.89 -8.24
CA PRO A 121 -8.10 2.90 -8.96
C PRO A 121 -7.70 4.34 -8.67
N GLY A 122 -7.10 4.59 -7.52
CA GLY A 122 -6.58 5.91 -7.14
C GLY A 122 -5.32 6.30 -7.89
N GLY A 123 -4.54 5.31 -8.38
CA GLY A 123 -3.30 5.50 -9.13
C GLY A 123 -2.30 6.40 -8.41
N ASP A 124 -1.61 7.24 -9.17
CA ASP A 124 -0.61 8.20 -8.70
C ASP A 124 -1.13 9.17 -7.63
N VAL A 125 -2.38 9.60 -7.76
CA VAL A 125 -3.02 10.51 -6.79
C VAL A 125 -3.22 9.85 -5.43
N ASP A 126 -3.56 8.56 -5.40
CA ASP A 126 -3.72 7.82 -4.14
C ASP A 126 -2.36 7.42 -3.56
N ALA A 127 -1.40 7.01 -4.40
CA ALA A 127 -0.05 6.69 -3.99
C ALA A 127 0.71 7.89 -3.39
N CYS A 128 0.46 9.10 -3.91
CA CYS A 128 1.14 10.34 -3.53
C CYS A 128 0.27 11.28 -2.69
N LYS A 129 -0.80 10.79 -2.04
CA LYS A 129 -1.64 11.61 -1.17
C LYS A 129 -0.88 12.14 0.04
N PRO A 130 -1.16 13.38 0.50
CA PRO A 130 -0.60 13.90 1.73
C PRO A 130 -0.92 13.01 2.94
N PHE A 131 -0.05 13.01 3.95
CA PHE A 131 -0.17 12.16 5.14
C PHE A 131 -1.53 12.28 5.85
N ARG A 132 -2.16 13.43 5.80
CA ARG A 132 -3.49 13.69 6.37
C ARG A 132 -4.63 13.00 5.63
N ASP A 133 -4.46 12.77 4.30
CA ASP A 133 -5.50 12.22 3.42
C ASP A 133 -5.23 10.72 3.17
N ARG A 134 -5.42 9.90 4.20
CA ARG A 134 -5.02 8.48 4.21
C ARG A 134 -5.84 7.56 3.31
N TYR A 135 -6.92 8.03 2.71
CA TYR A 135 -7.81 7.21 1.90
C TYR A 135 -8.40 8.01 0.73
N ARG A 136 -8.00 7.63 -0.47
CA ARG A 136 -8.58 8.13 -1.72
C ARG A 136 -8.78 6.97 -2.67
N VAL A 137 -10.02 6.78 -3.13
CA VAL A 137 -10.32 5.91 -4.27
C VAL A 137 -10.92 6.81 -5.35
N GLY A 138 -10.45 6.68 -6.59
CA GLY A 138 -10.73 7.69 -7.58
C GLY A 138 -11.58 7.24 -8.74
N ARG A 139 -11.07 6.32 -9.55
CA ARG A 139 -11.63 6.04 -10.89
C ARG A 139 -12.64 4.91 -10.86
N ARG A 140 -13.74 5.04 -11.63
CA ARG A 140 -14.83 4.03 -11.74
C ARG A 140 -14.55 2.95 -12.78
N GLY A 141 -13.39 2.96 -13.43
CA GLY A 141 -13.03 2.02 -14.51
C GLY A 141 -13.07 0.56 -14.06
N PHE A 142 -12.68 0.27 -12.82
CA PHE A 142 -12.71 -1.09 -12.27
C PHE A 142 -14.13 -1.65 -12.14
N VAL A 143 -15.12 -0.80 -11.82
CA VAL A 143 -16.53 -1.22 -11.76
C VAL A 143 -17.01 -1.63 -13.14
N ARG A 144 -16.74 -0.80 -14.16
CA ARG A 144 -17.11 -1.11 -15.55
C ARG A 144 -16.46 -2.41 -16.01
N LEU A 145 -15.20 -2.62 -15.69
CA LEU A 145 -14.47 -3.84 -15.99
C LEU A 145 -15.11 -5.05 -15.32
N ALA A 146 -15.36 -4.99 -14.01
CA ALA A 146 -15.97 -6.10 -13.26
C ALA A 146 -17.37 -6.46 -13.77
N LEU A 147 -18.19 -5.44 -14.09
CA LEU A 147 -19.54 -5.66 -14.62
C LEU A 147 -19.52 -6.27 -16.03
N ARG A 148 -18.63 -5.80 -16.92
CA ARG A 148 -18.52 -6.34 -18.28
C ARG A 148 -18.01 -7.79 -18.29
N GLU A 149 -17.00 -8.06 -17.49
CA GLU A 149 -16.39 -9.40 -17.40
C GLU A 149 -17.11 -10.34 -16.42
N GLN A 150 -18.18 -9.86 -15.76
CA GLN A 150 -19.00 -10.64 -14.81
C GLN A 150 -18.19 -11.31 -13.71
N VAL A 151 -17.15 -10.64 -13.24
CA VAL A 151 -16.25 -11.14 -12.20
C VAL A 151 -16.54 -10.50 -10.85
N PRO A 152 -16.31 -11.21 -9.73
CA PRO A 152 -16.41 -10.62 -8.41
C PRO A 152 -15.31 -9.57 -8.16
N ILE A 153 -15.67 -8.54 -7.41
CA ILE A 153 -14.72 -7.58 -6.85
C ILE A 153 -14.34 -8.04 -5.45
N MET A 154 -13.04 -8.15 -5.17
CA MET A 154 -12.52 -8.33 -3.82
C MET A 154 -11.80 -7.04 -3.39
N PRO A 155 -12.40 -6.23 -2.52
CA PRO A 155 -11.74 -5.04 -2.02
C PRO A 155 -10.53 -5.40 -1.15
N VAL A 156 -9.46 -4.65 -1.26
CA VAL A 156 -8.23 -4.81 -0.49
C VAL A 156 -7.90 -3.50 0.19
N VAL A 157 -7.68 -3.56 1.48
CA VAL A 157 -7.35 -2.39 2.29
C VAL A 157 -6.01 -2.60 2.97
N SER A 158 -5.06 -1.69 2.73
CA SER A 158 -3.73 -1.74 3.31
C SER A 158 -3.41 -0.45 4.05
N ALA A 159 -2.93 -0.58 5.29
CA ALA A 159 -2.45 0.51 6.13
C ALA A 159 -1.01 0.26 6.57
N GLY A 160 -0.26 1.33 6.83
CA GLY A 160 1.14 1.29 7.22
C GLY A 160 2.08 1.80 6.15
N ALA A 161 1.92 1.38 4.91
CA ALA A 161 2.77 1.80 3.81
C ALA A 161 2.78 3.33 3.58
N HIS A 162 1.68 4.00 3.92
CA HIS A 162 1.60 5.46 3.84
C HIS A 162 2.51 6.18 4.83
N GLU A 163 2.77 5.57 5.99
CA GLU A 163 3.66 6.09 7.03
C GLU A 163 5.14 6.00 6.67
N SER A 164 5.48 5.31 5.58
CA SER A 164 6.84 5.22 5.05
C SER A 164 7.29 6.50 4.31
N LEU A 165 6.37 7.43 4.07
CA LEU A 165 6.61 8.62 3.26
C LEU A 165 5.89 9.84 3.86
N PHE A 166 6.64 10.91 4.08
CA PHE A 166 6.08 12.16 4.62
C PHE A 166 5.84 13.16 3.50
N LEU A 167 4.62 13.22 2.99
CA LEU A 167 4.24 14.17 1.96
C LEU A 167 3.55 15.40 2.54
N PHE A 168 4.05 16.58 2.20
CA PHE A 168 3.47 17.88 2.56
C PHE A 168 2.32 18.23 1.61
N THR A 169 2.49 17.91 0.32
CA THR A 169 1.51 18.16 -0.74
C THR A 169 1.66 17.15 -1.87
N ASP A 170 0.55 16.85 -2.56
CA ASP A 170 0.54 16.07 -3.79
C ASP A 170 1.04 16.84 -5.01
N GLY A 171 1.16 18.16 -4.91
CA GLY A 171 1.71 19.02 -5.96
C GLY A 171 0.93 19.04 -7.27
N LYS A 172 -0.38 18.76 -7.27
CA LYS A 172 -1.22 18.75 -8.48
C LYS A 172 -1.10 20.01 -9.31
N GLY A 173 -1.12 21.18 -8.66
CA GLY A 173 -0.96 22.47 -9.35
C GLY A 173 0.40 22.61 -10.03
N ILE A 174 1.46 22.03 -9.46
CA ILE A 174 2.80 22.00 -10.05
C ILE A 174 2.80 21.06 -11.26
N ALA A 175 2.26 19.86 -11.10
CA ALA A 175 2.18 18.88 -12.19
C ALA A 175 1.45 19.45 -13.42
N GLN A 176 0.31 20.10 -13.22
CA GLN A 176 -0.46 20.74 -14.29
C GLN A 176 0.32 21.89 -14.97
N ARG A 177 0.98 22.77 -14.18
CA ARG A 177 1.76 23.89 -14.73
C ARG A 177 2.97 23.41 -15.56
N LEU A 178 3.57 22.28 -15.17
CA LEU A 178 4.69 21.67 -15.89
C LEU A 178 4.25 20.71 -17.01
N GLY A 179 2.94 20.49 -17.21
CA GLY A 179 2.39 19.59 -18.22
C GLY A 179 2.77 18.12 -18.01
N LEU A 180 3.02 17.71 -16.76
CA LEU A 180 3.41 16.33 -16.43
C LEU A 180 2.27 15.34 -16.68
N ASP A 181 1.03 15.79 -16.53
CA ASP A 181 -0.18 15.05 -16.84
C ASP A 181 -0.25 14.60 -18.31
N ARG A 182 0.16 15.50 -19.22
CA ARG A 182 0.15 15.25 -20.67
C ARG A 182 1.35 14.44 -21.13
N ARG A 183 2.55 14.70 -20.57
CA ARG A 183 3.80 14.11 -21.04
C ARG A 183 4.11 12.75 -20.41
N PHE A 184 3.77 12.57 -19.13
CA PHE A 184 4.09 11.39 -18.35
C PHE A 184 2.87 10.73 -17.71
N ARG A 185 1.64 11.19 -18.02
CA ARG A 185 0.40 10.74 -17.37
C ARG A 185 0.45 10.87 -15.85
N SER A 186 1.32 11.74 -15.32
CA SER A 186 1.46 12.00 -13.89
C SER A 186 0.66 13.21 -13.49
N ASN A 187 -0.35 13.01 -12.62
CA ASN A 187 -1.20 14.10 -12.12
C ASN A 187 -0.64 14.75 -10.86
N VAL A 188 0.54 14.33 -10.41
CA VAL A 188 1.16 14.74 -9.16
C VAL A 188 2.62 15.13 -9.35
N ALA A 189 3.07 16.11 -8.56
CA ALA A 189 4.47 16.47 -8.36
C ALA A 189 4.68 16.69 -6.86
N PRO A 190 4.70 15.61 -6.04
CA PRO A 190 4.66 15.71 -4.60
C PRO A 190 5.88 16.43 -4.04
N ILE A 191 5.69 17.11 -2.90
CA ILE A 191 6.77 17.66 -2.09
C ILE A 191 6.71 16.96 -0.74
N GLY A 192 7.83 16.43 -0.31
CA GLY A 192 7.88 15.68 0.93
C GLY A 192 9.29 15.36 1.40
N PHE A 193 9.38 14.50 2.37
CA PHE A 193 10.63 13.97 2.89
C PHE A 193 10.68 12.47 2.61
N ALA A 194 11.72 12.02 1.90
CA ALA A 194 11.95 10.63 1.57
C ALA A 194 13.36 10.21 1.98
N PHE A 195 13.48 9.12 2.72
CA PHE A 195 14.78 8.56 3.07
C PHE A 195 15.37 7.84 1.83
N PRO A 196 16.69 7.94 1.54
CA PRO A 196 17.72 8.73 2.24
C PRO A 196 17.88 10.17 1.71
N TYR A 197 17.04 10.62 0.79
CA TYR A 197 17.25 11.85 0.00
C TYR A 197 16.97 13.16 0.75
N GLY A 198 16.28 13.10 1.90
CA GLY A 198 15.83 14.31 2.59
C GLY A 198 14.60 14.94 1.93
N LEU A 199 14.62 16.26 1.75
CA LEU A 199 13.54 16.97 1.07
C LEU A 199 13.55 16.63 -0.43
N VAL A 200 12.41 16.20 -0.95
CA VAL A 200 12.24 15.81 -2.36
C VAL A 200 11.14 16.61 -3.02
N LEU A 201 11.36 16.96 -4.29
CA LEU A 201 10.38 17.51 -5.19
C LEU A 201 10.15 16.52 -6.33
N GLY A 202 8.91 16.08 -6.50
CA GLY A 202 8.56 15.03 -7.43
C GLY A 202 8.67 13.64 -6.81
N VAL A 203 8.77 12.63 -7.66
CA VAL A 203 8.78 11.21 -7.28
C VAL A 203 10.23 10.73 -7.20
N PRO A 204 10.78 10.43 -5.99
CA PRO A 204 12.14 9.95 -5.87
C PRO A 204 12.28 8.55 -6.47
N PHE A 205 13.38 8.34 -7.22
CA PHE A 205 13.70 7.02 -7.76
C PHE A 205 15.24 6.83 -7.83
N PRO A 206 15.78 5.69 -7.38
CA PRO A 206 15.09 4.63 -6.62
C PRO A 206 14.69 5.09 -5.21
N HIS A 207 13.57 4.60 -4.70
CA HIS A 207 13.10 4.88 -3.35
C HIS A 207 12.92 3.58 -2.59
N LEU A 208 13.68 3.42 -1.51
CA LEU A 208 13.47 2.36 -0.53
C LEU A 208 12.69 2.94 0.66
N PRO A 209 11.42 2.59 0.82
CA PRO A 209 10.64 3.05 1.97
C PRO A 209 11.29 2.57 3.27
N PRO A 210 11.30 3.37 4.36
CA PRO A 210 11.73 2.88 5.66
C PRO A 210 10.88 1.69 6.13
N PRO A 211 11.43 0.81 6.97
CA PRO A 211 10.71 -0.36 7.46
C PRO A 211 9.49 0.07 8.30
N VAL A 212 8.32 -0.22 7.79
CA VAL A 212 7.03 0.03 8.44
C VAL A 212 6.26 -1.28 8.53
N LYS A 213 5.46 -1.44 9.58
CA LYS A 213 4.54 -2.58 9.64
C LYS A 213 3.32 -2.31 8.76
N ILE A 214 3.02 -3.24 7.84
CA ILE A 214 1.89 -3.15 6.92
C ILE A 214 0.83 -4.14 7.33
N HIS A 215 -0.40 -3.66 7.51
CA HIS A 215 -1.55 -4.49 7.77
C HIS A 215 -2.50 -4.40 6.59
N THR A 216 -2.75 -5.54 5.95
CA THR A 216 -3.62 -5.67 4.79
C THR A 216 -4.80 -6.55 5.13
N ARG A 217 -6.00 -6.16 4.71
CA ARG A 217 -7.20 -6.98 4.78
C ARG A 217 -7.81 -7.11 3.39
N ILE A 218 -8.04 -8.36 2.99
CA ILE A 218 -8.72 -8.73 1.74
C ILE A 218 -10.16 -9.09 2.13
N LEU A 219 -11.11 -8.29 1.66
CA LEU A 219 -12.51 -8.44 2.01
C LEU A 219 -13.16 -9.57 1.22
N ALA A 220 -14.32 -10.01 1.67
CA ALA A 220 -15.12 -11.01 0.98
C ALA A 220 -15.48 -10.57 -0.45
N PRO A 221 -15.63 -11.51 -1.40
CA PRO A 221 -15.95 -11.20 -2.78
C PRO A 221 -17.36 -10.60 -2.92
N MET A 222 -17.44 -9.44 -3.55
CA MET A 222 -18.67 -8.72 -3.84
C MET A 222 -19.15 -9.07 -5.25
N ARG A 223 -20.38 -9.63 -5.34
CA ARG A 223 -21.06 -9.94 -6.61
C ARG A 223 -22.35 -9.12 -6.69
N PHE A 224 -22.60 -8.47 -7.81
CA PHE A 224 -23.73 -7.53 -7.93
C PHE A 224 -24.91 -8.09 -8.69
N GLY A 225 -24.78 -9.22 -9.42
CA GLY A 225 -25.88 -9.86 -10.14
C GLY A 225 -26.48 -9.00 -11.24
N LEU A 226 -25.73 -8.03 -11.76
CA LEU A 226 -26.14 -7.08 -12.78
C LEU A 226 -25.69 -7.55 -14.17
N PRO A 227 -26.43 -7.25 -15.26
CA PRO A 227 -26.02 -7.62 -16.60
C PRO A 227 -24.79 -6.81 -17.06
N PRO A 228 -24.00 -7.28 -18.06
CA PRO A 228 -22.85 -6.56 -18.58
C PRO A 228 -23.16 -5.13 -19.07
N SER A 229 -24.37 -4.91 -19.60
CA SER A 229 -24.84 -3.58 -20.04
C SER A 229 -24.96 -2.56 -18.91
N ALA A 230 -25.07 -3.00 -17.64
CA ALA A 230 -25.03 -2.10 -16.48
C ALA A 230 -23.73 -1.30 -16.36
N ALA A 231 -22.65 -1.76 -16.99
CA ALA A 231 -21.40 -1.01 -17.07
C ALA A 231 -21.52 0.31 -17.84
N ASP A 232 -22.54 0.46 -18.66
CA ASP A 232 -22.77 1.67 -19.47
C ASP A 232 -23.71 2.67 -18.79
N ASP A 233 -24.39 2.27 -17.70
CA ASP A 233 -25.21 3.14 -16.87
C ASP A 233 -24.37 3.84 -15.79
N PRO A 234 -24.19 5.18 -15.85
CA PRO A 234 -23.42 5.92 -14.86
C PRO A 234 -23.99 5.83 -13.44
N GLY A 235 -25.33 5.71 -13.31
CA GLY A 235 -26.00 5.61 -12.00
C GLY A 235 -25.71 4.27 -11.33
N ILE A 236 -25.79 3.18 -12.07
CA ILE A 236 -25.47 1.84 -11.58
C ILE A 236 -23.98 1.75 -11.24
N VAL A 237 -23.10 2.25 -12.11
CA VAL A 237 -21.65 2.29 -11.88
C VAL A 237 -21.32 3.06 -10.59
N GLU A 238 -21.98 4.18 -10.31
CA GLU A 238 -21.77 4.95 -9.09
C GLU A 238 -22.29 4.22 -7.85
N GLN A 239 -23.41 3.53 -7.92
CA GLN A 239 -23.94 2.71 -6.81
C GLN A 239 -22.98 1.58 -6.44
N VAL A 240 -22.50 0.82 -7.44
CA VAL A 240 -21.54 -0.26 -7.23
C VAL A 240 -20.22 0.30 -6.67
N TYR A 241 -19.72 1.40 -7.23
CA TYR A 241 -18.53 2.09 -6.75
C TYR A 241 -18.67 2.49 -5.27
N THR A 242 -19.79 3.11 -4.91
CA THR A 242 -20.06 3.56 -3.54
C THR A 242 -20.06 2.37 -2.58
N SER A 243 -20.72 1.26 -2.93
CA SER A 243 -20.75 0.05 -2.11
C SER A 243 -19.35 -0.52 -1.84
N VAL A 244 -18.51 -0.59 -2.88
CA VAL A 244 -17.12 -1.05 -2.74
C VAL A 244 -16.31 -0.11 -1.85
N VAL A 245 -16.41 1.19 -2.09
CA VAL A 245 -15.65 2.21 -1.32
C VAL A 245 -16.08 2.27 0.14
N GLU A 246 -17.36 2.11 0.43
CA GLU A 246 -17.87 2.06 1.81
C GLU A 246 -17.35 0.83 2.56
N ALA A 247 -17.37 -0.35 1.93
CA ALA A 247 -16.77 -1.55 2.50
C ALA A 247 -15.27 -1.34 2.81
N MET A 248 -14.52 -0.79 1.85
CA MET A 248 -13.10 -0.47 2.05
C MET A 248 -12.89 0.55 3.16
N ARG A 249 -13.74 1.57 3.27
CA ARG A 249 -13.65 2.62 4.30
C ARG A 249 -13.91 2.05 5.69
N THR A 250 -14.90 1.18 5.83
CA THR A 250 -15.20 0.49 7.08
C THR A 250 -14.01 -0.35 7.53
N ALA A 251 -13.50 -1.21 6.66
CA ALA A 251 -12.33 -2.05 6.95
C ALA A 251 -11.08 -1.21 7.28
N MET A 252 -10.84 -0.10 6.58
CA MET A 252 -9.74 0.81 6.89
C MET A 252 -9.87 1.41 8.29
N ASN A 253 -11.07 1.81 8.70
CA ASN A 253 -11.30 2.36 10.03
C ASN A 253 -11.02 1.31 11.12
N GLU A 254 -11.44 0.07 10.91
CA GLU A 254 -11.16 -1.05 11.82
C GLU A 254 -9.65 -1.35 11.93
N ILE A 255 -8.95 -1.44 10.80
CA ILE A 255 -7.48 -1.61 10.78
C ILE A 255 -6.79 -0.48 11.55
N ARG A 256 -7.24 0.76 11.36
CA ARG A 256 -6.67 1.94 12.03
C ARG A 256 -6.95 1.93 13.53
N GLN A 257 -8.15 1.52 13.95
CA GLN A 257 -8.49 1.38 15.38
C GLN A 257 -7.67 0.28 16.05
N ALA A 258 -7.42 -0.83 15.36
CA ALA A 258 -6.56 -1.89 15.86
C ALA A 258 -5.10 -1.44 16.05
N GLY A 259 -4.63 -0.46 15.27
CA GLY A 259 -3.34 0.21 15.47
C GLY A 259 -2.11 -0.71 15.32
N ARG A 260 -2.22 -1.80 14.55
CA ARG A 260 -1.15 -2.80 14.35
C ARG A 260 -0.23 -2.49 13.17
N HIS A 261 -0.20 -1.26 12.69
CA HIS A 261 0.53 -0.84 11.49
C HIS A 261 1.36 0.44 11.73
N GLY A 262 2.22 0.78 10.77
CA GLY A 262 3.03 2.00 10.77
C GLY A 262 4.45 1.81 11.31
N LEU A 263 5.16 2.91 11.49
CA LEU A 263 6.56 2.92 11.99
C LEU A 263 6.66 2.30 13.38
N VAL A 264 5.74 2.68 14.28
CA VAL A 264 5.64 2.12 15.62
C VAL A 264 4.17 1.75 15.87
N PRO A 265 3.81 0.48 15.69
CA PRO A 265 2.46 0.01 15.97
C PRO A 265 2.01 0.37 17.38
N ALA A 266 0.72 0.65 17.58
CA ALA A 266 0.19 1.01 18.90
C ALA A 266 0.45 -0.06 19.96
N SER A 267 0.40 -1.35 19.54
CA SER A 267 0.76 -2.51 20.37
C SER A 267 2.17 -2.45 20.93
N ASP A 268 3.11 -1.86 20.18
CA ASP A 268 4.54 -1.90 20.47
C ASP A 268 5.03 -0.62 21.16
N ARG A 269 4.21 0.45 21.17
CA ARG A 269 4.60 1.78 21.69
C ARG A 269 5.12 1.71 23.12
N ALA A 270 4.44 0.96 23.98
CA ALA A 270 4.86 0.82 25.38
C ALA A 270 6.23 0.13 25.50
N ALA A 271 6.52 -0.87 24.67
CA ALA A 271 7.81 -1.55 24.63
C ALA A 271 8.92 -0.65 24.10
N VAL A 272 8.65 0.11 23.03
CA VAL A 272 9.58 1.06 22.44
C VAL A 272 9.90 2.18 23.42
N VAL A 273 8.91 2.74 24.10
CA VAL A 273 9.10 3.78 25.12
C VAL A 273 9.92 3.27 26.30
N ARG A 274 9.67 2.05 26.79
CA ARG A 274 10.49 1.42 27.84
C ARG A 274 11.95 1.27 27.39
N ARG A 275 12.19 0.73 26.19
CA ARG A 275 13.55 0.57 25.63
C ARG A 275 14.25 1.92 25.47
N ALA A 276 13.57 2.92 24.94
CA ALA A 276 14.13 4.26 24.78
C ALA A 276 14.51 4.87 26.13
N ARG A 277 13.66 4.75 27.15
CA ARG A 277 13.95 5.22 28.51
C ARG A 277 15.12 4.49 29.14
N SER A 278 15.21 3.17 28.98
CA SER A 278 16.35 2.37 29.47
C SER A 278 17.65 2.80 28.79
N TRP A 279 17.63 3.02 27.48
CA TRP A 279 18.80 3.47 26.72
C TRP A 279 19.24 4.89 27.11
N LEU A 280 18.28 5.83 27.23
CA LEU A 280 18.55 7.20 27.67
C LEU A 280 19.03 7.25 29.14
N GLY A 281 18.48 6.41 30.01
CA GLY A 281 18.91 6.28 31.39
C GLY A 281 20.34 5.75 31.52
N GLY A 282 20.78 4.90 30.59
CA GLY A 282 22.18 4.42 30.52
C GLY A 282 23.18 5.46 29.99
N LEU A 283 22.69 6.45 29.23
CA LEU A 283 23.54 7.55 28.70
C LEU A 283 23.64 8.77 29.62
N LEU A 284 22.68 8.94 30.53
CA LEU A 284 22.69 10.01 31.50
C LEU A 284 23.36 9.48 32.79
N PRO A 285 24.48 10.05 33.24
CA PRO A 285 25.06 9.67 34.53
C PRO A 285 23.99 9.91 35.60
N VAL A 286 23.67 8.87 36.35
CA VAL A 286 22.85 9.00 37.56
C VAL A 286 23.56 10.02 38.45
N ARG A 287 23.09 11.25 38.50
CA ARG A 287 23.45 12.16 39.56
C ARG A 287 22.85 11.54 40.81
N ASP A 288 23.70 10.84 41.53
CA ASP A 288 23.44 10.49 42.92
C ASP A 288 23.15 11.79 43.65
N ARG A 289 21.88 12.07 43.89
CA ARG A 289 21.50 13.10 44.84
C ARG A 289 21.82 12.50 46.20
N GLY A 290 23.10 12.69 46.53
CA GLY A 290 23.55 12.43 47.88
C GLY A 290 22.50 12.97 48.85
N ALA A 291 22.16 12.13 49.80
CA ALA A 291 21.26 12.47 50.91
C ALA A 291 21.66 13.84 51.49
N SER A 292 20.76 14.77 51.39
CA SER A 292 20.85 16.03 52.15
C SER A 292 21.02 15.66 53.63
N PRO A 293 22.03 16.22 54.34
CA PRO A 293 22.07 16.05 55.79
C PRO A 293 20.75 16.58 56.35
N ARG A 294 20.07 15.77 57.11
CA ARG A 294 18.94 16.21 57.93
C ARG A 294 19.50 17.26 58.86
N ASP A 295 19.02 18.47 58.78
CA ASP A 295 19.18 19.48 59.82
C ASP A 295 18.42 18.96 61.05
N ASP A 296 19.17 18.43 62.03
CA ASP A 296 18.78 18.24 63.40
C ASP A 296 18.67 19.62 64.06
N TRP A 297 17.50 20.18 63.99
CA TRP A 297 17.13 21.28 64.87
C TRP A 297 16.58 20.66 66.17
N ASP A 298 17.49 20.54 67.14
CA ASP A 298 17.16 20.21 68.53
C ASP A 298 16.34 21.33 69.14
N GLU A 299 15.18 20.98 69.58
CA GLU A 299 14.35 21.84 70.47
C GLU A 299 14.99 21.94 71.84
N ARG A 300 15.73 22.98 72.09
CA ARG A 300 15.97 23.50 73.45
C ARG A 300 16.18 24.99 73.35
N GLY A 301 15.23 25.70 73.64
CA GLY A 301 14.79 26.21 74.87
C GLY A 301 15.25 27.62 75.15
N ILE A 302 14.31 28.45 75.38
CA ILE A 302 14.16 29.33 76.54
C ILE A 302 15.09 30.54 76.67
N ALA A 303 14.60 31.67 76.61
CA ALA A 303 14.24 32.69 77.57
C ALA A 303 13.96 33.99 76.83
#